data_2fc3a6533f8fcb2059a0660bdf01bc98
#
_entry.id   2fc3a6533f8fcb2059a0660bdf01bc98
#
_cell.length_a   1.000
_cell.length_b   1.000
_cell.length_c   1.000
_cell.angle_alpha   90.00
_cell.angle_beta   90.00
_cell.angle_gamma   90.00
#
_symmetry.space_group_name_H-M   'P 1'
#
loop_
_entity.id
_entity.type
_entity.pdbx_description
1 polymer ?
#
loop_
_entity_poly.entity_id
_entity_poly.type
_entity_poly.pdbx_seq_one_letter_code
_entity_poly.pdbx_strand_id
1 'polypeptide(L)'
;ANLTKMPGVTPEMFDWFFAWHGLDNLRYKIWNPEDHYKAETQNRVRALDPDLTYQEKLWDTTHEITEDTGMGPDQIVINFKYPGDCGFKAELIGTDACAALVCGKGYGKGQPPFAVPPTFMTHFVREIEGGIELRSQFWMGWNYVNGRDVKVLPDGMRYPDMAAMSLALHNVKE
;
A
#
# COMPACT_ATOMS: atom_id res chain seq x y z
N ALA A 1 -6.32 -10.89 0.68
CA ALA A 1 -7.24 -9.83 0.21
C ALA A 1 -8.24 -9.49 1.30
N ASN A 2 -8.58 -8.23 1.41
CA ASN A 2 -9.58 -7.70 2.33
C ASN A 2 -10.56 -6.80 1.58
N LEU A 3 -11.81 -6.75 2.05
CA LEU A 3 -12.85 -5.86 1.58
C LEU A 3 -13.43 -5.10 2.78
N THR A 4 -13.25 -3.79 2.80
CA THR A 4 -13.73 -2.93 3.88
C THR A 4 -14.67 -1.86 3.32
N LYS A 5 -15.82 -1.67 3.97
CA LYS A 5 -16.69 -0.51 3.70
C LYS A 5 -16.36 0.58 4.70
N MET A 6 -16.17 1.79 4.21
CA MET A 6 -15.78 2.95 5.02
C MET A 6 -16.87 4.05 4.89
N PRO A 7 -17.90 4.02 5.74
CA PRO A 7 -18.96 5.02 5.69
C PRO A 7 -18.42 6.44 5.97
N GLY A 8 -18.87 7.41 5.21
CA GLY A 8 -18.48 8.82 5.36
C GLY A 8 -17.10 9.17 4.79
N VAL A 9 -16.31 8.20 4.33
CA VAL A 9 -15.01 8.44 3.70
C VAL A 9 -15.22 8.69 2.21
N THR A 10 -14.51 9.67 1.65
CA THR A 10 -14.48 9.95 0.22
C THR A 10 -13.18 9.44 -0.42
N PRO A 11 -13.13 9.21 -1.75
CA PRO A 11 -11.89 8.86 -2.43
C PRO A 11 -10.77 9.88 -2.22
N GLU A 12 -11.12 11.16 -2.16
CA GLU A 12 -10.15 12.24 -1.91
C GLU A 12 -9.56 12.17 -0.49
N MET A 13 -10.38 11.84 0.53
CA MET A 13 -9.89 11.61 1.90
C MET A 13 -8.91 10.44 1.94
N PHE A 14 -9.17 9.39 1.17
CA PHE A 14 -8.29 8.25 1.06
C PHE A 14 -6.94 8.63 0.43
N ASP A 15 -6.95 9.32 -0.71
CA ASP A 15 -5.73 9.79 -1.38
C ASP A 15 -4.94 10.77 -0.50
N TRP A 16 -5.66 11.71 0.16
CA TRP A 16 -5.05 12.63 1.13
C TRP A 16 -4.34 11.88 2.25
N PHE A 17 -4.97 10.84 2.81
CA PHE A 17 -4.39 10.09 3.91
C PHE A 17 -3.06 9.43 3.52
N PHE A 18 -2.99 8.81 2.34
CA PHE A 18 -1.76 8.19 1.84
C PHE A 18 -0.64 9.19 1.57
N ALA A 19 -0.95 10.38 1.10
CA ALA A 19 0.03 11.46 0.93
C ALA A 19 0.50 12.05 2.29
N TRP A 20 -0.36 11.98 3.33
CA TRP A 20 -0.18 12.67 4.60
C TRP A 20 0.50 11.81 5.68
N HIS A 21 0.17 10.51 5.76
CA HIS A 21 0.58 9.67 6.90
C HIS A 21 2.10 9.46 6.99
N GLY A 22 2.81 9.40 5.88
CA GLY A 22 4.27 9.20 5.85
C GLY A 22 5.10 10.43 6.22
N LEU A 23 4.47 11.55 6.58
CA LEU A 23 5.18 12.79 6.95
C LEU A 23 5.54 12.86 8.44
N ASP A 24 4.88 12.06 9.28
CA ASP A 24 5.11 12.03 10.72
C ASP A 24 4.62 10.72 11.33
N ASN A 25 5.42 10.12 12.22
CA ASN A 25 5.11 8.83 12.84
C ASN A 25 3.81 8.83 13.64
N LEU A 26 3.44 9.96 14.28
CA LEU A 26 2.19 10.06 15.03
C LEU A 26 0.98 9.88 14.12
N ARG A 27 1.05 10.36 12.89
CA ARG A 27 -0.03 10.24 11.89
C ARG A 27 -0.32 8.78 11.56
N TYR A 28 0.72 7.98 11.44
CA TYR A 28 0.58 6.54 11.20
C TYR A 28 0.00 5.80 12.41
N LYS A 29 0.42 6.18 13.62
CA LYS A 29 -0.12 5.64 14.87
C LYS A 29 -1.59 5.97 15.11
N ILE A 30 -2.07 7.12 14.64
CA ILE A 30 -3.49 7.49 14.74
C ILE A 30 -4.37 6.51 13.97
N TRP A 31 -3.90 6.00 12.85
CA TRP A 31 -4.63 5.03 12.04
C TRP A 31 -4.85 3.70 12.77
N ASN A 32 -3.78 3.09 13.27
CA ASN A 32 -3.84 1.83 14.05
C ASN A 32 -2.84 1.90 15.22
N PRO A 33 -3.27 2.43 16.39
CA PRO A 33 -2.37 2.65 17.52
C PRO A 33 -1.71 1.39 18.08
N GLU A 34 -2.32 0.22 17.88
CA GLU A 34 -1.84 -1.05 18.41
C GLU A 34 -0.69 -1.61 17.55
N ASP A 35 -0.84 -1.56 16.25
CA ASP A 35 0.04 -2.28 15.32
C ASP A 35 0.97 -1.35 14.52
N HIS A 36 0.69 -0.03 14.44
CA HIS A 36 1.50 0.94 13.70
C HIS A 36 2.45 1.72 14.60
N TYR A 37 3.75 1.66 14.31
CA TYR A 37 4.77 2.32 15.14
C TYR A 37 5.45 3.49 14.42
N LYS A 38 5.73 3.34 13.12
CA LYS A 38 6.46 4.32 12.33
C LYS A 38 6.06 4.26 10.85
N ALA A 39 5.86 5.43 10.24
CA ALA A 39 5.89 5.59 8.78
C ALA A 39 6.64 6.87 8.43
N GLU A 40 7.64 6.77 7.55
CA GLU A 40 8.46 7.90 7.15
C GLU A 40 8.74 7.84 5.64
N THR A 41 8.30 8.90 4.93
CA THR A 41 8.64 9.05 3.51
C THR A 41 10.07 9.53 3.33
N GLN A 42 10.80 8.90 2.44
CA GLN A 42 12.12 9.36 2.00
C GLN A 42 12.01 10.54 1.00
N ASN A 43 10.83 10.81 0.48
CA ASN A 43 10.56 11.80 -0.56
C ASN A 43 9.78 13.01 -0.01
N ARG A 44 10.22 13.56 1.14
CA ARG A 44 9.50 14.59 1.86
C ARG A 44 9.22 15.86 1.02
N VAL A 45 10.15 16.26 0.15
CA VAL A 45 9.97 17.43 -0.74
C VAL A 45 8.76 17.20 -1.65
N ARG A 46 8.66 16.03 -2.29
CA ARG A 46 7.53 15.67 -3.16
C ARG A 46 6.22 15.58 -2.37
N ALA A 47 6.24 14.99 -1.19
CA ALA A 47 5.05 14.83 -0.35
C ALA A 47 4.48 16.18 0.14
N LEU A 48 5.29 17.22 0.20
CA LEU A 48 4.91 18.57 0.61
C LEU A 48 4.69 19.54 -0.56
N ASP A 49 4.90 19.13 -1.80
CA ASP A 49 4.75 19.98 -2.98
C ASP A 49 3.29 20.40 -3.16
N PRO A 50 2.97 21.71 -3.09
CA PRO A 50 1.60 22.21 -3.20
C PRO A 50 1.00 22.06 -4.60
N ASP A 51 1.85 21.93 -5.63
CA ASP A 51 1.42 21.88 -7.03
C ASP A 51 1.02 20.45 -7.47
N LEU A 52 1.29 19.44 -6.63
CA LEU A 52 0.94 18.05 -6.91
C LEU A 52 -0.41 17.67 -6.25
N THR A 53 -1.19 16.85 -6.96
CA THR A 53 -2.34 16.16 -6.38
C THR A 53 -1.92 15.18 -5.27
N TYR A 54 -2.85 14.73 -4.43
CA TYR A 54 -2.55 13.76 -3.38
C TYR A 54 -1.98 12.46 -3.94
N GLN A 55 -2.50 11.98 -5.06
CA GLN A 55 -2.00 10.79 -5.76
C GLN A 55 -0.56 11.00 -6.26
N GLU A 56 -0.28 12.11 -6.93
CA GLU A 56 1.05 12.44 -7.44
C GLU A 56 2.08 12.61 -6.31
N LYS A 57 1.68 13.09 -5.13
CA LYS A 57 2.53 13.16 -3.95
C LYS A 57 3.02 11.81 -3.47
N LEU A 58 2.23 10.75 -3.73
CA LEU A 58 2.55 9.39 -3.33
C LEU A 58 3.35 8.62 -4.40
N TRP A 59 3.05 8.84 -5.68
CA TRP A 59 3.68 8.08 -6.77
C TRP A 59 5.20 8.23 -6.79
N ASP A 60 5.88 7.11 -6.99
CA ASP A 60 7.35 6.99 -7.03
C ASP A 60 8.04 7.45 -5.74
N THR A 61 7.34 7.32 -4.62
CA THR A 61 7.91 7.56 -3.29
C THR A 61 8.25 6.26 -2.58
N THR A 62 9.15 6.38 -1.62
CA THR A 62 9.57 5.27 -0.76
C THR A 62 9.27 5.62 0.68
N HIS A 63 8.55 4.72 1.36
CA HIS A 63 8.29 4.84 2.79
C HIS A 63 9.01 3.73 3.56
N GLU A 64 9.63 4.10 4.68
CA GLU A 64 10.09 3.17 5.70
C GLU A 64 9.03 3.05 6.77
N ILE A 65 8.57 1.83 7.01
CA ILE A 65 7.47 1.52 7.90
C ILE A 65 7.95 0.56 8.98
N THR A 66 7.43 0.73 10.20
CA THR A 66 7.53 -0.25 11.27
C THR A 66 6.14 -0.54 11.76
N GLU A 67 5.71 -1.78 11.64
CA GLU A 67 4.37 -2.25 12.02
C GLU A 67 4.41 -3.71 12.49
N ASP A 68 3.39 -4.12 13.21
CA ASP A 68 3.17 -5.52 13.60
C ASP A 68 2.01 -6.10 12.77
N THR A 69 2.34 -6.94 11.82
CA THR A 69 1.34 -7.67 11.01
C THR A 69 0.86 -8.97 11.70
N GLY A 70 1.06 -9.11 13.01
CA GLY A 70 0.65 -10.25 13.83
C GLY A 70 1.76 -11.28 14.10
N MET A 71 3.01 -10.96 13.76
CA MET A 71 4.19 -11.81 14.06
C MET A 71 5.27 -11.05 14.85
N GLY A 72 4.90 -9.93 15.45
CA GLY A 72 5.80 -8.97 16.10
C GLY A 72 6.23 -7.84 15.15
N PRO A 73 6.74 -6.73 15.73
CA PRO A 73 7.13 -5.56 14.93
C PRO A 73 8.20 -5.90 13.90
N ASP A 74 7.96 -5.52 12.66
CA ASP A 74 8.90 -5.67 11.54
C ASP A 74 9.13 -4.32 10.85
N GLN A 75 10.29 -4.18 10.23
CA GLN A 75 10.64 -3.02 9.42
C GLN A 75 10.51 -3.37 7.95
N ILE A 76 9.64 -2.65 7.27
CA ILE A 76 9.38 -2.83 5.84
C ILE A 76 9.66 -1.56 5.07
N VAL A 77 10.01 -1.72 3.82
CA VAL A 77 10.16 -0.63 2.84
C VAL A 77 9.09 -0.82 1.79
N ILE A 78 8.30 0.20 1.54
CA ILE A 78 7.28 0.22 0.50
C ILE A 78 7.64 1.28 -0.53
N ASN A 79 7.81 0.84 -1.78
CA ASN A 79 7.94 1.72 -2.93
C ASN A 79 6.55 1.87 -3.56
N PHE A 80 5.92 3.01 -3.35
CA PHE A 80 4.67 3.36 -4.01
C PHE A 80 4.93 3.65 -5.49
N LYS A 81 4.01 3.22 -6.35
CA LYS A 81 4.19 3.26 -7.80
C LYS A 81 3.02 3.94 -8.49
N TYR A 82 3.33 4.59 -9.61
CA TYR A 82 2.29 5.00 -10.55
C TYR A 82 1.51 3.77 -11.02
N PRO A 83 0.18 3.75 -10.92
CA PRO A 83 -0.61 2.56 -11.23
C PRO A 83 -0.46 2.05 -12.66
N GLY A 84 -0.20 2.94 -13.62
CA GLY A 84 0.07 2.56 -15.02
C GLY A 84 1.28 1.64 -15.16
N ASP A 85 2.32 1.85 -14.35
CA ASP A 85 3.52 0.99 -14.32
C ASP A 85 3.26 -0.38 -13.68
N CYS A 86 2.11 -0.53 -13.05
CA CYS A 86 1.64 -1.75 -12.40
C CYS A 86 0.59 -2.50 -13.23
N GLY A 87 0.34 -2.10 -14.48
CA GLY A 87 -0.57 -2.77 -15.39
C GLY A 87 -2.03 -2.30 -15.29
N PHE A 88 -2.30 -1.28 -14.51
CA PHE A 88 -3.65 -0.70 -14.41
C PHE A 88 -3.86 0.37 -15.49
N LYS A 89 -5.10 0.50 -15.93
CA LYS A 89 -5.53 1.57 -16.83
C LYS A 89 -5.69 2.86 -16.04
N ALA A 90 -4.63 3.69 -16.02
CA ALA A 90 -4.57 4.90 -15.22
C ALA A 90 -5.67 5.92 -15.59
N GLU A 91 -6.14 5.90 -16.83
CA GLU A 91 -7.24 6.73 -17.31
C GLU A 91 -8.61 6.38 -16.68
N LEU A 92 -8.73 5.26 -16.01
CA LEU A 92 -9.93 4.88 -15.26
C LEU A 92 -9.91 5.33 -13.80
N ILE A 93 -8.78 5.82 -13.29
CA ILE A 93 -8.68 6.32 -11.91
C ILE A 93 -9.41 7.66 -11.83
N GLY A 94 -10.23 7.83 -10.81
CA GLY A 94 -11.13 8.98 -10.66
C GLY A 94 -12.47 8.81 -11.39
N THR A 95 -12.80 7.59 -11.82
CA THR A 95 -14.09 7.26 -12.44
C THR A 95 -14.88 6.25 -11.61
N ASP A 96 -16.13 5.98 -11.99
CA ASP A 96 -16.99 4.96 -11.33
C ASP A 96 -16.34 3.55 -11.34
N ALA A 97 -15.44 3.28 -12.28
CA ALA A 97 -14.74 2.00 -12.35
C ALA A 97 -13.65 1.88 -11.27
N CYS A 98 -13.02 2.99 -10.91
CA CYS A 98 -11.93 3.05 -9.94
C CYS A 98 -11.82 4.49 -9.40
N ALA A 99 -12.34 4.75 -8.21
CA ALA A 99 -12.34 6.10 -7.64
C ALA A 99 -10.95 6.54 -7.17
N ALA A 100 -10.17 5.62 -6.56
CA ALA A 100 -8.78 5.84 -6.19
C ALA A 100 -8.00 4.52 -6.22
N LEU A 101 -6.68 4.58 -6.40
CA LEU A 101 -5.83 3.38 -6.44
C LEU A 101 -4.42 3.67 -5.92
N VAL A 102 -4.02 2.94 -4.90
CA VAL A 102 -2.65 2.91 -4.41
C VAL A 102 -2.01 1.59 -4.83
N CYS A 103 -0.81 1.67 -5.42
CA CYS A 103 0.03 0.53 -5.77
C CYS A 103 1.35 0.61 -5.01
N GLY A 104 1.79 -0.48 -4.43
CA GLY A 104 3.05 -0.54 -3.68
C GLY A 104 3.80 -1.84 -3.90
N LYS A 105 5.14 -1.76 -3.83
CA LYS A 105 6.05 -2.89 -3.89
C LYS A 105 6.86 -2.92 -2.60
N GLY A 106 6.75 -4.02 -1.84
CA GLY A 106 7.28 -4.10 -0.48
C GLY A 106 8.32 -5.19 -0.27
N TYR A 107 9.23 -4.96 0.69
CA TYR A 107 10.22 -5.93 1.18
C TYR A 107 10.61 -5.60 2.62
N GLY A 108 11.04 -6.61 3.39
CA GLY A 108 11.57 -6.42 4.75
C GLY A 108 12.89 -5.63 4.72
N LYS A 109 13.02 -4.64 5.58
CA LYS A 109 14.25 -3.87 5.72
C LYS A 109 15.37 -4.78 6.24
N GLY A 110 16.55 -4.72 5.60
CA GLY A 110 17.68 -5.61 5.95
C GLY A 110 17.64 -6.99 5.30
N GLN A 111 16.62 -7.33 4.55
CA GLN A 111 16.66 -8.48 3.66
C GLN A 111 17.66 -8.23 2.51
N PRO A 112 18.26 -9.29 1.94
CA PRO A 112 19.12 -9.14 0.78
C PRO A 112 18.41 -8.34 -0.32
N PRO A 113 19.12 -7.51 -1.08
CA PRO A 113 18.49 -6.76 -2.15
C PRO A 113 17.89 -7.74 -3.16
N PHE A 114 16.57 -7.77 -3.20
CA PHE A 114 15.86 -8.50 -4.25
C PHE A 114 15.99 -7.70 -5.56
N ALA A 115 16.28 -8.39 -6.64
CA ALA A 115 16.20 -7.78 -7.98
C ALA A 115 14.77 -7.25 -8.25
N VAL A 116 13.78 -7.91 -7.65
CA VAL A 116 12.37 -7.53 -7.67
C VAL A 116 11.83 -7.68 -6.24
N PRO A 117 11.14 -6.67 -5.66
CA PRO A 117 10.53 -6.80 -4.35
C PRO A 117 9.57 -7.99 -4.27
N PRO A 118 9.59 -8.77 -3.17
CA PRO A 118 8.84 -10.03 -3.08
C PRO A 118 7.33 -9.84 -2.82
N THR A 119 6.88 -8.63 -2.58
CA THR A 119 5.46 -8.35 -2.35
C THR A 119 4.99 -7.22 -3.25
N PHE A 120 3.85 -7.43 -3.89
CA PHE A 120 3.09 -6.39 -4.56
C PHE A 120 1.76 -6.22 -3.85
N MET A 121 1.33 -4.97 -3.66
CA MET A 121 0.06 -4.66 -3.02
C MET A 121 -0.72 -3.62 -3.80
N THR A 122 -2.04 -3.66 -3.64
CA THR A 122 -2.94 -2.60 -4.09
C THR A 122 -3.99 -2.31 -3.05
N HIS A 123 -4.36 -1.04 -2.96
CA HIS A 123 -5.57 -0.56 -2.29
C HIS A 123 -6.46 0.06 -3.36
N PHE A 124 -7.46 -0.67 -3.78
CA PHE A 124 -8.41 -0.27 -4.83
C PHE A 124 -9.68 0.27 -4.18
N VAL A 125 -10.06 1.48 -4.55
CA VAL A 125 -11.21 2.20 -4.00
C VAL A 125 -12.31 2.33 -5.05
N ARG A 126 -13.54 2.04 -4.62
CA ARG A 126 -14.75 2.32 -5.38
C ARG A 126 -15.72 3.12 -4.53
N GLU A 127 -16.37 4.11 -5.10
CA GLU A 127 -17.47 4.79 -4.43
C GLU A 127 -18.69 3.87 -4.29
N ILE A 128 -19.33 3.98 -3.14
CA ILE A 128 -20.61 3.33 -2.83
C ILE A 128 -21.53 4.36 -2.17
N GLU A 129 -22.81 4.04 -2.04
CA GLU A 129 -23.74 4.91 -1.32
C GLU A 129 -23.25 5.17 0.11
N GLY A 130 -23.04 6.44 0.43
CA GLY A 130 -22.64 6.91 1.76
C GLY A 130 -21.16 6.69 2.14
N GLY A 131 -20.28 6.38 1.19
CA GLY A 131 -18.84 6.22 1.46
C GLY A 131 -18.06 5.53 0.36
N ILE A 132 -17.05 4.75 0.75
CA ILE A 132 -16.22 3.98 -0.19
C ILE A 132 -16.18 2.50 0.19
N GLU A 133 -15.88 1.67 -0.79
CA GLU A 133 -15.46 0.28 -0.65
C GLU A 133 -13.97 0.19 -0.98
N LEU A 134 -13.16 -0.22 0.00
CA LEU A 134 -11.73 -0.45 -0.12
C LEU A 134 -11.45 -1.94 -0.32
N ARG A 135 -10.72 -2.29 -1.36
CA ARG A 135 -10.22 -3.63 -1.65
C ARG A 135 -8.72 -3.66 -1.55
N SER A 136 -8.21 -4.15 -0.43
CA SER A 136 -6.77 -4.34 -0.23
C SER A 136 -6.37 -5.73 -0.70
N GLN A 137 -5.37 -5.80 -1.57
CA GLN A 137 -4.86 -7.06 -2.11
C GLN A 137 -3.33 -7.10 -2.00
N PHE A 138 -2.81 -8.25 -1.57
CA PHE A 138 -1.39 -8.49 -1.40
C PHE A 138 -1.01 -9.78 -2.13
N TRP A 139 -0.06 -9.67 -3.05
CA TRP A 139 0.53 -10.80 -3.77
C TRP A 139 1.92 -11.06 -3.18
N MET A 140 1.97 -11.95 -2.21
CA MET A 140 3.21 -12.34 -1.55
C MET A 140 3.96 -13.36 -2.41
N GLY A 141 5.20 -13.04 -2.76
CA GLY A 141 6.02 -13.87 -3.68
C GLY A 141 5.78 -13.59 -5.16
N TRP A 142 4.97 -12.59 -5.49
CA TRP A 142 4.69 -12.15 -6.85
C TRP A 142 4.85 -10.64 -7.00
N ASN A 143 5.18 -10.21 -8.20
CA ASN A 143 5.25 -8.80 -8.57
C ASN A 143 4.87 -8.58 -10.04
N TYR A 144 4.58 -7.34 -10.41
CA TYR A 144 4.37 -6.93 -11.80
C TYR A 144 5.60 -6.14 -12.28
N VAL A 145 6.26 -6.61 -13.34
CA VAL A 145 7.48 -6.02 -13.86
C VAL A 145 7.48 -6.05 -15.39
N ASN A 146 7.71 -4.90 -16.01
CA ASN A 146 7.83 -4.77 -17.46
C ASN A 146 6.65 -5.42 -18.22
N GLY A 147 5.43 -5.14 -17.78
CA GLY A 147 4.23 -5.58 -18.46
C GLY A 147 3.79 -7.02 -18.19
N ARG A 148 4.35 -7.70 -17.20
CA ARG A 148 4.03 -9.09 -16.89
C ARG A 148 4.11 -9.43 -15.41
N ASP A 149 3.36 -10.45 -15.00
CA ASP A 149 3.47 -11.06 -13.67
C ASP A 149 4.78 -11.84 -13.56
N VAL A 150 5.49 -11.64 -12.45
CA VAL A 150 6.76 -12.29 -12.15
C VAL A 150 6.65 -12.98 -10.80
N LYS A 151 6.87 -14.30 -10.78
CA LYS A 151 7.06 -15.03 -9.53
C LYS A 151 8.45 -14.72 -8.99
N VAL A 152 8.52 -14.16 -7.80
CA VAL A 152 9.78 -13.74 -7.15
C VAL A 152 10.36 -14.86 -6.29
N LEU A 153 9.49 -15.64 -5.62
CA LEU A 153 9.95 -16.77 -4.83
C LEU A 153 10.43 -17.93 -5.72
N PRO A 154 11.51 -18.61 -5.34
CA PRO A 154 11.97 -19.84 -6.01
C PRO A 154 10.85 -20.89 -6.12
N ASP A 155 10.96 -21.79 -7.09
CA ASP A 155 10.01 -22.90 -7.24
C ASP A 155 10.01 -23.78 -6.00
N GLY A 156 8.79 -24.18 -5.60
CA GLY A 156 8.57 -24.95 -4.38
C GLY A 156 8.52 -24.12 -3.10
N MET A 157 8.94 -22.85 -3.13
CA MET A 157 8.80 -21.93 -1.99
C MET A 157 7.49 -21.17 -2.05
N ARG A 158 6.87 -20.99 -0.86
CA ARG A 158 5.71 -20.11 -0.64
C ARG A 158 5.83 -19.44 0.73
N TYR A 159 5.15 -18.34 0.91
CA TYR A 159 4.97 -17.78 2.26
C TYR A 159 4.15 -18.75 3.12
N PRO A 160 4.45 -18.86 4.42
CA PRO A 160 3.64 -19.63 5.35
C PRO A 160 2.19 -19.13 5.37
N ASP A 161 1.24 -20.04 5.48
CA ASP A 161 -0.19 -19.70 5.54
C ASP A 161 -0.48 -18.75 6.71
N MET A 162 0.25 -18.89 7.83
CA MET A 162 0.15 -18.01 9.01
C MET A 162 0.51 -16.55 8.66
N ALA A 163 1.53 -16.31 7.84
CA ALA A 163 1.88 -14.94 7.44
C ALA A 163 0.77 -14.29 6.58
N ALA A 164 0.15 -15.08 5.71
CA ALA A 164 -1.00 -14.59 4.92
C ALA A 164 -2.23 -14.31 5.79
N MET A 165 -2.49 -15.15 6.80
CA MET A 165 -3.59 -14.95 7.75
C MET A 165 -3.35 -13.72 8.65
N SER A 166 -2.14 -13.57 9.18
CA SER A 166 -1.78 -12.43 10.04
C SER A 166 -1.94 -11.12 9.30
N LEU A 167 -1.43 -11.02 8.06
CA LEU A 167 -1.59 -9.84 7.23
C LEU A 167 -3.07 -9.54 6.92
N ALA A 168 -3.87 -10.56 6.66
CA ALA A 168 -5.30 -10.37 6.42
C ALA A 168 -6.02 -9.85 7.68
N LEU A 169 -5.68 -10.36 8.88
CA LEU A 169 -6.23 -9.89 10.15
C LEU A 169 -5.78 -8.48 10.49
N HIS A 170 -4.52 -8.12 10.22
CA HIS A 170 -4.01 -6.76 10.37
C HIS A 170 -4.84 -5.77 9.54
N ASN A 171 -5.06 -6.07 8.26
CA ASN A 171 -5.88 -5.23 7.38
C ASN A 171 -7.37 -5.12 7.77
N VAL A 172 -7.89 -6.03 8.58
CA VAL A 172 -9.26 -5.92 9.11
C VAL A 172 -9.34 -4.92 10.27
N LYS A 173 -8.24 -4.72 11.00
CA LYS A 173 -8.17 -3.76 12.11
C LYS A 173 -7.97 -2.32 11.61
N GLU A 174 -7.39 -2.15 10.45
CA GLU A 174 -7.20 -0.86 9.78
C GLU A 174 -8.51 -0.28 9.24
#